data_7b60a85f615e4237d25aa990a64085ec
#
_entry.id   7b60a85f615e4237d25aa990a64085ec
#
_cell.length_a   1.000
_cell.length_b   1.000
_cell.length_c   1.000
_cell.angle_alpha   90.00
_cell.angle_beta   90.00
_cell.angle_gamma   90.00
#
_symmetry.space_group_name_H-M   'P 1'
#
loop_
_entity.id
_entity.type
_entity.pdbx_description
1 polymer ?
#
loop_
_entity_poly.entity_id
_entity_poly.type
_entity_poly.pdbx_seq_one_letter_code
_entity_poly.pdbx_strand_id
1 'polypeptide(L)'
;LDLLSFNNIYLLANWGVIPFWLLLIILPNHSLTNFFTQSIIAPLLLASAYSFVSYNVFLEGNILDSFELYGGLDNLYSMFSNEAFLLIFWIHFLALSLFLGGWIARDSKKHMVPRFLVIISLILTYFTGPVGLFIYWFIRIFFAKKINFND
;
A
#
# COMPACT_ATOMS: atom_id res chain seq x y z
N LEU A 1 -3.81 -13.58 25.25
CA LEU A 1 -3.34 -13.09 23.92
C LEU A 1 -4.06 -11.80 23.62
N ASP A 2 -3.37 -10.71 23.84
CA ASP A 2 -3.90 -9.39 23.51
C ASP A 2 -3.75 -9.18 21.99
N LEU A 3 -4.76 -9.63 21.25
CA LEU A 3 -4.79 -9.52 19.76
C LEU A 3 -4.71 -8.07 19.27
N LEU A 4 -4.99 -7.12 20.16
CA LEU A 4 -5.01 -5.68 19.85
C LEU A 4 -3.70 -4.98 20.25
N SER A 5 -2.66 -5.70 20.68
CA SER A 5 -1.35 -5.09 20.89
C SER A 5 -0.76 -4.59 19.57
N PHE A 6 -0.03 -3.50 19.59
CA PHE A 6 0.59 -2.91 18.40
C PHE A 6 1.48 -3.91 17.64
N ASN A 7 2.22 -4.72 18.37
CA ASN A 7 3.06 -5.76 17.76
C ASN A 7 2.24 -6.82 17.02
N ASN A 8 1.09 -7.25 17.58
CA ASN A 8 0.23 -8.22 16.92
C ASN A 8 -0.46 -7.63 15.68
N ILE A 9 -0.89 -6.38 15.76
CA ILE A 9 -1.46 -5.67 14.60
C ILE A 9 -0.41 -5.53 13.49
N TYR A 10 0.83 -5.17 13.85
CA TYR A 10 1.95 -5.13 12.91
C TYR A 10 2.18 -6.47 12.21
N LEU A 11 2.26 -7.56 12.99
CA LEU A 11 2.48 -8.91 12.44
C LEU A 11 1.33 -9.33 11.53
N LEU A 12 0.08 -9.11 11.94
CA LEU A 12 -1.10 -9.43 11.13
C LEU A 12 -1.13 -8.64 9.83
N ALA A 13 -0.86 -7.34 9.86
CA ALA A 13 -0.81 -6.52 8.66
C ALA A 13 0.33 -6.94 7.73
N ASN A 14 1.53 -7.11 8.28
CA ASN A 14 2.74 -7.41 7.52
C ASN A 14 2.71 -8.81 6.85
N TRP A 15 2.27 -9.83 7.57
CA TRP A 15 2.10 -11.18 7.02
C TRP A 15 0.80 -11.34 6.22
N GLY A 16 -0.25 -10.65 6.64
CA GLY A 16 -1.56 -10.69 5.97
C GLY A 16 -1.58 -10.08 4.58
N VAL A 17 -0.67 -9.16 4.28
CA VAL A 17 -0.58 -8.55 2.94
C VAL A 17 0.10 -9.47 1.92
N ILE A 18 0.97 -10.38 2.35
CA ILE A 18 1.76 -11.26 1.46
C ILE A 18 0.90 -12.12 0.53
N PRO A 19 -0.16 -12.81 0.98
CA PRO A 19 -1.02 -13.58 0.09
C PRO A 19 -1.60 -12.76 -1.06
N PHE A 20 -1.97 -11.50 -0.81
CA PHE A 20 -2.51 -10.62 -1.84
C PHE A 20 -1.45 -10.24 -2.90
N TRP A 21 -0.20 -10.02 -2.48
CA TRP A 21 0.89 -9.79 -3.40
C TRP A 21 1.24 -11.04 -4.22
N LEU A 22 1.22 -12.22 -3.60
CA LEU A 22 1.40 -13.48 -4.33
C LEU A 22 0.31 -13.69 -5.38
N LEU A 23 -0.95 -13.36 -5.08
CA LEU A 23 -2.04 -13.39 -6.06
C LEU A 23 -1.78 -12.45 -7.23
N LEU A 24 -1.32 -11.21 -6.99
CA LEU A 24 -1.00 -10.25 -8.05
C LEU A 24 0.14 -10.73 -8.95
N ILE A 25 1.19 -11.33 -8.35
CA ILE A 25 2.41 -11.72 -9.05
C ILE A 25 2.22 -13.06 -9.78
N ILE A 26 1.64 -14.05 -9.10
CA ILE A 26 1.57 -15.44 -9.63
C ILE A 26 0.30 -15.68 -10.44
N LEU A 27 -0.85 -15.19 -9.96
CA LEU A 27 -2.18 -15.46 -10.50
C LEU A 27 -2.95 -14.18 -10.89
N PRO A 28 -2.39 -13.27 -11.71
CA PRO A 28 -2.98 -11.96 -11.96
C PRO A 28 -4.36 -12.03 -12.63
N ASN A 29 -4.68 -13.13 -13.33
CA ASN A 29 -5.93 -13.32 -14.07
C ASN A 29 -6.96 -14.17 -13.30
N HIS A 30 -6.61 -14.67 -12.11
CA HIS A 30 -7.52 -15.52 -11.35
C HIS A 30 -8.67 -14.70 -10.75
N SER A 31 -9.84 -15.34 -10.58
CA SER A 31 -11.03 -14.68 -10.01
C SER A 31 -10.78 -14.14 -8.60
N LEU A 32 -10.00 -14.84 -7.77
CA LEU A 32 -9.62 -14.38 -6.44
C LEU A 32 -8.77 -13.10 -6.49
N THR A 33 -7.86 -12.99 -7.45
CA THR A 33 -7.04 -11.78 -7.64
C THR A 33 -7.92 -10.61 -8.05
N ASN A 34 -8.85 -10.84 -8.96
CA ASN A 34 -9.80 -9.81 -9.37
C ASN A 34 -10.68 -9.36 -8.20
N PHE A 35 -11.15 -10.31 -7.38
CA PHE A 35 -12.03 -10.04 -6.26
C PHE A 35 -11.31 -9.33 -5.10
N PHE A 36 -10.15 -9.82 -4.67
CA PHE A 36 -9.47 -9.27 -3.48
C PHE A 36 -8.56 -8.09 -3.78
N THR A 37 -7.71 -8.21 -4.78
CA THR A 37 -6.58 -7.28 -4.97
C THR A 37 -6.78 -6.30 -6.10
N GLN A 38 -7.50 -6.67 -7.15
CA GLN A 38 -7.84 -5.74 -8.24
C GLN A 38 -9.14 -4.96 -7.97
N SER A 39 -9.94 -5.39 -7.00
CA SER A 39 -10.97 -4.57 -6.37
C SER A 39 -10.37 -3.77 -5.20
N ILE A 40 -11.20 -3.04 -4.49
CA ILE A 40 -10.77 -2.26 -3.30
C ILE A 40 -10.74 -3.10 -2.01
N ILE A 41 -11.15 -4.38 -2.03
CA ILE A 41 -11.41 -5.16 -0.81
C ILE A 41 -10.15 -5.31 0.05
N ALA A 42 -9.04 -5.79 -0.50
CA ALA A 42 -7.82 -5.99 0.29
C ALA A 42 -7.20 -4.66 0.79
N PRO A 43 -7.04 -3.61 -0.05
CA PRO A 43 -6.67 -2.29 0.45
C PRO A 43 -7.63 -1.74 1.51
N LEU A 44 -8.93 -2.00 1.39
CA LEU A 44 -9.93 -1.54 2.36
C LEU A 44 -9.79 -2.23 3.71
N LEU A 45 -9.44 -3.51 3.75
CA LEU A 45 -9.15 -4.21 5.00
C LEU A 45 -7.97 -3.56 5.74
N LEU A 46 -6.89 -3.23 5.03
CA LEU A 46 -5.76 -2.51 5.61
C LEU A 46 -6.12 -1.07 6.02
N ALA A 47 -6.94 -0.39 5.23
CA ALA A 47 -7.45 0.94 5.57
C ALA A 47 -8.34 0.92 6.81
N SER A 48 -9.11 -0.16 7.03
CA SER A 48 -9.89 -0.36 8.25
C SER A 48 -9.00 -0.56 9.47
N ALA A 49 -7.94 -1.35 9.35
CA ALA A 49 -6.93 -1.51 10.41
C ALA A 49 -6.22 -0.18 10.71
N TYR A 50 -5.84 0.56 9.68
CA TYR A 50 -5.30 1.92 9.80
C TYR A 50 -6.26 2.83 10.59
N SER A 51 -7.53 2.87 10.20
CA SER A 51 -8.53 3.72 10.84
C SER A 51 -8.77 3.34 12.30
N PHE A 52 -8.76 2.03 12.61
CA PHE A 52 -8.90 1.54 13.98
C PHE A 52 -7.72 1.97 14.86
N VAL A 53 -6.48 1.78 14.42
CA VAL A 53 -5.29 2.17 15.18
C VAL A 53 -5.24 3.69 15.33
N SER A 54 -5.51 4.43 14.25
CA SER A 54 -5.55 5.90 14.28
C SER A 54 -6.59 6.43 15.27
N TYR A 55 -7.78 5.84 15.28
CA TYR A 55 -8.84 6.22 16.21
C TYR A 55 -8.40 6.06 17.66
N ASN A 56 -7.78 4.92 18.02
CA ASN A 56 -7.29 4.69 19.38
C ASN A 56 -6.18 5.68 19.76
N VAL A 57 -5.25 5.98 18.85
CA VAL A 57 -4.18 6.95 19.10
C VAL A 57 -4.73 8.36 19.27
N PHE A 58 -5.72 8.75 18.45
CA PHE A 58 -6.33 10.09 18.57
C PHE A 58 -7.23 10.27 19.77
N LEU A 59 -7.80 9.19 20.31
CA LEU A 59 -8.55 9.27 21.58
C LEU A 59 -7.63 9.50 22.79
N GLU A 60 -6.41 8.99 22.73
CA GLU A 60 -5.42 9.15 23.81
C GLU A 60 -4.61 10.45 23.70
N GLY A 61 -4.56 11.06 22.51
CA GLY A 61 -3.79 12.25 22.20
C GLY A 61 -4.62 13.44 21.72
N ASN A 62 -3.95 14.55 21.48
CA ASN A 62 -4.57 15.73 20.88
C ASN A 62 -4.45 15.63 19.33
N ILE A 63 -5.58 15.70 18.63
CA ILE A 63 -5.61 15.69 17.16
C ILE A 63 -4.73 16.80 16.56
N LEU A 64 -4.64 17.94 17.25
CA LEU A 64 -3.83 19.08 16.81
C LEU A 64 -2.33 18.77 16.75
N ASP A 65 -1.86 17.87 17.63
CA ASP A 65 -0.46 17.46 17.67
C ASP A 65 -0.05 16.72 16.39
N SER A 66 -1.02 16.09 15.69
CA SER A 66 -0.78 15.44 14.41
C SER A 66 -0.38 16.42 13.29
N PHE A 67 -0.71 17.70 13.41
CA PHE A 67 -0.29 18.73 12.45
C PHE A 67 1.17 19.17 12.65
N GLU A 68 1.79 18.82 13.77
CA GLU A 68 3.21 19.06 13.99
C GLU A 68 4.12 18.36 12.98
N LEU A 69 3.62 17.28 12.35
CA LEU A 69 4.30 16.62 11.23
C LEU A 69 4.78 17.59 10.15
N TYR A 70 4.00 18.63 9.90
CA TYR A 70 4.26 19.61 8.86
C TYR A 70 5.16 20.76 9.34
N GLY A 71 5.51 20.77 10.62
CA GLY A 71 6.31 21.83 11.26
C GLY A 71 7.82 21.74 11.01
N GLY A 72 8.30 20.61 10.45
CA GLY A 72 9.70 20.40 10.14
C GLY A 72 10.16 18.96 10.34
N LEU A 73 11.39 18.67 9.89
CA LEU A 73 11.96 17.32 9.95
C LEU A 73 12.16 16.82 11.39
N ASP A 74 12.50 17.70 12.31
CA ASP A 74 12.70 17.33 13.74
C ASP A 74 11.38 16.90 14.38
N ASN A 75 10.28 17.58 14.06
CA ASN A 75 8.95 17.21 14.52
C ASN A 75 8.52 15.86 13.92
N LEU A 76 8.77 15.67 12.63
CA LEU A 76 8.52 14.39 11.95
C LEU A 76 9.29 13.26 12.64
N TYR A 77 10.60 13.44 12.89
CA TYR A 77 11.44 12.46 13.60
C TYR A 77 10.89 12.13 14.98
N SER A 78 10.51 13.14 15.76
CA SER A 78 9.93 12.96 17.09
C SER A 78 8.65 12.12 17.05
N MET A 79 7.75 12.37 16.10
CA MET A 79 6.51 11.62 15.96
C MET A 79 6.75 10.17 15.52
N PHE A 80 7.69 9.94 14.61
CA PHE A 80 8.07 8.59 14.18
C PHE A 80 8.80 7.79 15.27
N SER A 81 9.27 8.42 16.32
CA SER A 81 9.80 7.75 17.51
C SER A 81 8.70 7.15 18.39
N ASN A 82 7.44 7.53 18.17
CA ASN A 82 6.29 6.92 18.82
C ASN A 82 5.87 5.64 18.08
N GLU A 83 5.81 4.53 18.83
CA GLU A 83 5.53 3.20 18.27
C GLU A 83 4.15 3.14 17.59
N ALA A 84 3.13 3.72 18.19
CA ALA A 84 1.78 3.73 17.62
C ALA A 84 1.71 4.54 16.33
N PHE A 85 2.39 5.68 16.28
CA PHE A 85 2.44 6.51 15.09
C PHE A 85 3.23 5.83 13.96
N LEU A 86 4.34 5.18 14.29
CA LEU A 86 5.10 4.38 13.33
C LEU A 86 4.25 3.24 12.76
N LEU A 87 3.45 2.56 13.58
CA LEU A 87 2.53 1.51 13.13
C LEU A 87 1.46 2.05 12.18
N ILE A 88 0.85 3.19 12.48
CA ILE A 88 -0.12 3.87 11.60
C ILE A 88 0.51 4.11 10.22
N PHE A 89 1.71 4.68 10.21
CA PHE A 89 2.42 4.96 8.96
C PHE A 89 2.74 3.68 8.19
N TRP A 90 3.14 2.61 8.87
CA TRP A 90 3.44 1.32 8.23
C TRP A 90 2.20 0.70 7.58
N ILE A 91 1.07 0.68 8.27
CA ILE A 91 -0.20 0.18 7.70
C ILE A 91 -0.65 1.04 6.51
N HIS A 92 -0.48 2.36 6.61
CA HIS A 92 -0.73 3.28 5.50
C HIS A 92 0.12 2.92 4.27
N PHE A 93 1.41 2.70 4.47
CA PHE A 93 2.32 2.27 3.40
C PHE A 93 1.87 0.94 2.77
N LEU A 94 1.54 -0.07 3.57
CA LEU A 94 1.07 -1.37 3.07
C LEU A 94 -0.23 -1.24 2.26
N ALA A 95 -1.19 -0.46 2.77
CA ALA A 95 -2.49 -0.25 2.11
C ALA A 95 -2.34 0.45 0.76
N LEU A 96 -1.59 1.56 0.72
CA LEU A 96 -1.38 2.31 -0.52
C LEU A 96 -0.52 1.53 -1.53
N SER A 97 0.51 0.83 -1.07
CA SER A 97 1.33 0.00 -1.96
C SER A 97 0.51 -1.13 -2.58
N LEU A 98 -0.36 -1.79 -1.81
CA LEU A 98 -1.24 -2.84 -2.34
C LEU A 98 -2.28 -2.29 -3.32
N PHE A 99 -2.88 -1.14 -3.02
CA PHE A 99 -3.78 -0.45 -3.93
C PHE A 99 -3.08 -0.11 -5.25
N LEU A 100 -1.87 0.41 -5.17
CA LEU A 100 -1.03 0.73 -6.31
C LEU A 100 -0.67 -0.51 -7.13
N GLY A 101 -0.30 -1.62 -6.48
CA GLY A 101 -0.06 -2.91 -7.12
C GLY A 101 -1.30 -3.43 -7.86
N GLY A 102 -2.47 -3.34 -7.26
CA GLY A 102 -3.75 -3.66 -7.90
C GLY A 102 -4.04 -2.79 -9.13
N TRP A 103 -3.72 -1.50 -9.06
CA TRP A 103 -3.84 -0.59 -10.20
C TRP A 103 -2.86 -0.97 -11.32
N ILE A 104 -1.58 -1.19 -11.02
CA ILE A 104 -0.55 -1.63 -11.98
C ILE A 104 -1.01 -2.90 -12.70
N ALA A 105 -1.52 -3.89 -11.96
CA ALA A 105 -1.98 -5.14 -12.52
C ALA A 105 -3.17 -4.98 -13.48
N ARG A 106 -4.11 -4.07 -13.19
CA ARG A 106 -5.25 -3.76 -14.07
C ARG A 106 -4.81 -3.00 -15.32
N ASP A 107 -4.04 -1.93 -15.14
CA ASP A 107 -3.58 -1.06 -16.23
C ASP A 107 -2.67 -1.83 -17.21
N SER A 108 -1.81 -2.70 -16.69
CA SER A 108 -0.92 -3.54 -17.50
C SER A 108 -1.68 -4.49 -18.43
N LYS A 109 -2.80 -5.04 -17.98
CA LYS A 109 -3.68 -5.87 -18.82
C LYS A 109 -4.30 -5.07 -19.97
N LYS A 110 -4.78 -3.87 -19.65
CA LYS A 110 -5.39 -2.96 -20.61
C LYS A 110 -4.44 -2.60 -21.76
N HIS A 111 -3.18 -2.38 -21.43
CA HIS A 111 -2.14 -1.97 -22.38
C HIS A 111 -1.27 -3.13 -22.86
N MET A 112 -1.64 -4.38 -22.57
CA MET A 112 -0.93 -5.59 -22.99
C MET A 112 0.57 -5.55 -22.66
N VAL A 113 0.92 -5.01 -21.49
CA VAL A 113 2.31 -4.94 -21.02
C VAL A 113 2.83 -6.35 -20.76
N PRO A 114 4.04 -6.72 -21.23
CA PRO A 114 4.64 -8.03 -20.97
C PRO A 114 4.72 -8.35 -19.48
N ARG A 115 4.30 -9.57 -19.13
CA ARG A 115 4.15 -10.00 -17.72
C ARG A 115 5.42 -9.83 -16.89
N PHE A 116 6.60 -10.11 -17.45
CA PHE A 116 7.85 -10.01 -16.70
C PHE A 116 8.15 -8.58 -16.25
N LEU A 117 7.83 -7.57 -17.07
CA LEU A 117 7.97 -6.15 -16.72
C LEU A 117 6.99 -5.74 -15.61
N VAL A 118 5.78 -6.29 -15.66
CA VAL A 118 4.77 -6.07 -14.61
C VAL A 118 5.23 -6.67 -13.29
N ILE A 119 5.79 -7.89 -13.29
CA ILE A 119 6.29 -8.56 -12.08
C ILE A 119 7.41 -7.74 -11.45
N ILE A 120 8.37 -7.23 -12.22
CA ILE A 120 9.45 -6.38 -11.71
C ILE A 120 8.85 -5.12 -11.04
N SER A 121 7.91 -4.47 -11.70
CA SER A 121 7.25 -3.28 -11.16
C SER A 121 6.48 -3.58 -9.88
N LEU A 122 5.78 -4.72 -9.80
CA LEU A 122 5.03 -5.14 -8.62
C LEU A 122 5.96 -5.45 -7.43
N ILE A 123 7.07 -6.15 -7.66
CA ILE A 123 8.06 -6.44 -6.62
C ILE A 123 8.65 -5.13 -6.08
N LEU A 124 9.03 -4.21 -6.94
CA LEU A 124 9.54 -2.90 -6.52
C LEU A 124 8.45 -2.09 -5.79
N THR A 125 7.19 -2.17 -6.21
CA THR A 125 6.08 -1.50 -5.51
C THR A 125 5.87 -2.08 -4.11
N TYR A 126 6.00 -3.40 -3.95
CA TYR A 126 5.91 -4.03 -2.63
C TYR A 126 6.94 -3.49 -1.64
N PHE A 127 8.20 -3.36 -2.07
CA PHE A 127 9.28 -2.92 -1.18
C PHE A 127 9.36 -1.40 -1.00
N THR A 128 9.07 -0.63 -2.03
CA THR A 128 9.38 0.81 -2.07
C THR A 128 8.21 1.70 -2.47
N GLY A 129 7.07 1.12 -2.88
CA GLY A 129 5.89 1.87 -3.35
C GLY A 129 6.19 2.75 -4.57
N PRO A 130 6.65 4.00 -4.37
CA PRO A 130 6.83 4.98 -5.45
C PRO A 130 7.81 4.57 -6.55
N VAL A 131 8.89 3.86 -6.22
CA VAL A 131 9.88 3.41 -7.23
C VAL A 131 9.24 2.41 -8.18
N GLY A 132 8.42 1.49 -7.68
CA GLY A 132 7.71 0.53 -8.53
C GLY A 132 6.75 1.23 -9.48
N LEU A 133 6.00 2.24 -9.01
CA LEU A 133 5.15 3.07 -9.84
C LEU A 133 5.96 3.81 -10.92
N PHE A 134 7.07 4.42 -10.53
CA PHE A 134 7.94 5.16 -11.44
C PHE A 134 8.43 4.26 -12.59
N ILE A 135 8.96 3.09 -12.27
CA ILE A 135 9.41 2.10 -13.26
C ILE A 135 8.25 1.66 -14.16
N TYR A 136 7.09 1.32 -13.55
CA TYR A 136 5.91 0.93 -14.30
C TYR A 136 5.44 2.05 -15.25
N TRP A 137 5.49 3.30 -14.82
CA TRP A 137 5.09 4.44 -15.65
C TRP A 137 5.94 4.58 -16.90
N PHE A 138 7.26 4.42 -16.78
CA PHE A 138 8.14 4.40 -17.95
C PHE A 138 7.79 3.26 -18.90
N ILE A 139 7.62 2.05 -18.37
CA ILE A 139 7.20 0.89 -19.17
C ILE A 139 5.88 1.19 -19.88
N ARG A 140 4.89 1.71 -19.14
CA ARG A 140 3.57 2.04 -19.65
C ARG A 140 3.60 2.99 -20.85
N ILE A 141 4.42 4.02 -20.83
CA ILE A 141 4.53 4.99 -21.93
C ILE A 141 4.85 4.29 -23.26
N PHE A 142 5.72 3.28 -23.25
CA PHE A 142 6.08 2.54 -24.46
C PHE A 142 4.93 1.68 -25.01
N PHE A 143 4.12 1.11 -24.15
CA PHE A 143 3.03 0.21 -24.55
C PHE A 143 1.71 0.95 -24.77
N ALA A 144 1.34 1.86 -23.90
CA ALA A 144 0.11 2.64 -24.01
C ALA A 144 0.20 3.76 -25.05
N LYS A 145 1.42 4.22 -25.38
CA LYS A 145 1.67 5.41 -26.23
C LYS A 145 0.94 6.66 -25.76
N LYS A 146 0.62 6.73 -24.46
CA LYS A 146 -0.10 7.84 -23.80
C LYS A 146 0.53 8.11 -22.46
N ILE A 147 0.58 9.40 -22.08
CA ILE A 147 1.10 9.85 -20.80
C ILE A 147 -0.03 9.98 -19.76
N ASN A 148 -1.24 10.29 -20.18
CA ASN A 148 -2.37 10.56 -19.29
C ASN A 148 -2.95 9.28 -18.65
N PHE A 149 -3.52 9.43 -17.44
CA PHE A 149 -4.28 8.38 -16.76
C PHE A 149 -5.60 8.05 -17.44
N ASN A 150 -6.20 9.04 -18.09
CA ASN A 150 -7.48 8.91 -18.76
C ASN A 150 -7.30 8.47 -20.21
N ASP A 151 -8.14 7.53 -20.63
CA ASP A 151 -8.28 7.09 -22.03
C ASP A 151 -9.29 7.91 -22.80
#